data_d165010975388b63be52a28ae3a52b3e
#
_entry.id   d165010975388b63be52a28ae3a52b3e
#
_cell.length_a   1.000
_cell.length_b   1.000
_cell.length_c   1.000
_cell.angle_alpha   90.00
_cell.angle_beta   90.00
_cell.angle_gamma   90.00
#
_symmetry.space_group_name_H-M   'P 1'
#
loop_
_entity.id
_entity.type
_entity.pdbx_description
1 polymer ?
#
loop_
_entity_poly.entity_id
_entity_poly.type
_entity_poly.pdbx_seq_one_letter_code
_entity_poly.pdbx_strand_id
1 'polypeptide(L)'
;MLFWKKKKSRKNTYKNNVFPRYADKMAGEFDTKKFNCGIYGKNTAVPVAAGETTILSENMRLSIHDEKTHLNNNMFIIADDSYANKLIMANILQCNSSFAVADVGGKMLAETRAELLDAGYDIQVLDVSRPEMSAKYNPLRFVDDKEDAEMLARCIAGDNFGALSDMILQVLSDNAEKQTMESVAKLVAGSKPWLCGVDIFLRPEITNLTSQNDMILDTAGERLTGIFIVCPEEQSDADVLANIMMMQLHRVLVKAAKEKYNGERLPYLTRLYFNHIERYGGNPFFLYMDRDDCFLNVRRYNIAYTFACRGLSSVKKIYGEDTECIFANADAVIYCSSDDEVTSGYIYRKVGIRIRCVRHPSGGSIDPVPQRRVITYKELLALPEDECYIMLRGHDDILDKKYTK
;
A
#
# COMPACT_ATOMS: atom_id res chain seq x y z
N MET A 1 12.69 -53.67 6.78
CA MET A 1 11.27 -53.30 6.98
C MET A 1 11.05 -51.80 7.28
N LEU A 2 11.99 -51.07 7.78
CA LEU A 2 11.85 -49.61 8.12
C LEU A 2 11.85 -48.68 6.90
N PHE A 3 12.46 -49.08 5.78
CA PHE A 3 12.52 -48.22 4.58
C PHE A 3 11.19 -48.15 3.80
N TRP A 4 10.28 -49.08 3.97
CA TRP A 4 9.00 -49.10 3.25
C TRP A 4 7.93 -48.19 3.87
N LYS A 5 7.96 -47.96 5.17
CA LYS A 5 7.00 -47.04 5.85
C LYS A 5 7.24 -45.57 5.51
N LYS A 6 8.49 -45.13 5.31
CA LYS A 6 8.80 -43.77 4.87
C LYS A 6 8.36 -43.43 3.45
N LYS A 7 8.27 -44.47 2.57
CA LYS A 7 7.85 -44.24 1.18
C LYS A 7 6.31 -44.09 1.00
N LYS A 8 5.49 -44.65 1.90
CA LYS A 8 4.03 -44.44 1.86
C LYS A 8 3.59 -43.05 2.27
N SER A 9 4.31 -42.39 3.17
CA SER A 9 4.02 -41.02 3.59
C SER A 9 4.29 -40.00 2.48
N ARG A 10 5.32 -40.22 1.65
CA ARG A 10 5.62 -39.37 0.49
C ARG A 10 4.59 -39.46 -0.65
N LYS A 11 3.87 -40.56 -0.78
CA LYS A 11 2.83 -40.73 -1.82
C LYS A 11 1.59 -39.84 -1.54
N ASN A 12 1.27 -39.60 -0.27
CA ASN A 12 0.11 -38.78 0.08
C ASN A 12 0.39 -37.28 -0.05
N THR A 13 1.62 -36.83 0.17
CA THR A 13 1.98 -35.41 0.08
C THR A 13 1.90 -34.86 -1.35
N TYR A 14 2.06 -35.73 -2.37
CA TYR A 14 2.00 -35.30 -3.77
C TYR A 14 0.60 -35.40 -4.41
N LYS A 15 -0.32 -36.17 -3.85
CA LYS A 15 -1.70 -36.21 -4.34
C LYS A 15 -2.52 -34.99 -3.98
N ASN A 16 -2.15 -34.29 -2.92
CA ASN A 16 -2.87 -33.14 -2.39
C ASN A 16 -2.37 -31.79 -2.95
N ASN A 17 -1.32 -31.80 -3.78
CA ASN A 17 -0.75 -30.61 -4.41
C ASN A 17 -1.21 -30.41 -5.86
N VAL A 18 -2.28 -31.00 -6.29
CA VAL A 18 -2.99 -30.58 -7.48
C VAL A 18 -3.83 -29.41 -7.04
N PHE A 19 -3.51 -28.26 -7.60
CA PHE A 19 -4.41 -27.11 -7.50
C PHE A 19 -5.73 -27.57 -8.10
N PRO A 20 -6.68 -27.87 -7.31
CA PRO A 20 -7.99 -28.07 -7.79
C PRO A 20 -8.61 -26.69 -7.88
N ARG A 21 -9.52 -26.48 -8.71
CA ARG A 21 -10.56 -25.46 -8.60
C ARG A 21 -11.21 -25.41 -7.19
N TYR A 22 -10.50 -25.41 -6.09
CA TYR A 22 -11.00 -26.04 -4.90
C TYR A 22 -10.52 -25.33 -3.69
N ALA A 23 -10.95 -24.07 -3.63
CA ALA A 23 -11.12 -23.38 -2.38
C ALA A 23 -11.74 -24.31 -1.32
N ASP A 24 -12.75 -25.09 -1.69
CA ASP A 24 -13.45 -25.98 -0.74
C ASP A 24 -12.57 -27.08 -0.13
N LYS A 25 -11.60 -27.58 -0.85
CA LYS A 25 -10.68 -28.58 -0.32
C LYS A 25 -9.46 -27.95 0.33
N MET A 26 -9.03 -26.78 -0.11
CA MET A 26 -7.91 -26.10 0.49
C MET A 26 -8.34 -25.33 1.73
N ALA A 27 -9.52 -24.71 1.74
CA ALA A 27 -10.10 -24.11 2.94
C ALA A 27 -10.34 -25.13 4.05
N GLY A 28 -10.67 -26.37 3.71
CA GLY A 28 -10.81 -27.47 4.67
C GLY A 28 -9.48 -28.07 5.18
N GLU A 29 -8.40 -27.93 4.41
CA GLU A 29 -7.05 -28.39 4.79
C GLU A 29 -6.15 -27.27 5.30
N PHE A 30 -6.51 -26.03 5.01
CA PHE A 30 -5.90 -24.88 5.64
C PHE A 30 -6.40 -24.80 7.08
N ASP A 31 -5.54 -25.15 7.99
CA ASP A 31 -5.78 -24.88 9.40
C ASP A 31 -5.91 -23.37 9.57
N THR A 32 -7.15 -22.87 9.58
CA THR A 32 -7.47 -21.45 9.76
C THR A 32 -6.84 -20.89 11.01
N LYS A 33 -6.58 -21.75 12.03
CA LYS A 33 -5.76 -21.38 13.21
C LYS A 33 -4.33 -21.04 12.83
N LYS A 34 -3.75 -21.69 11.82
CA LYS A 34 -2.39 -21.40 11.35
C LYS A 34 -2.24 -20.00 10.81
N PHE A 35 -3.26 -19.49 10.10
CA PHE A 35 -3.26 -18.16 9.52
C PHE A 35 -3.70 -17.07 10.49
N ASN A 36 -4.64 -17.37 11.34
CA ASN A 36 -5.01 -16.49 12.47
C ASN A 36 -3.88 -16.34 13.50
N CYS A 37 -2.86 -17.15 13.43
CA CYS A 37 -1.71 -17.13 14.36
C CYS A 37 -0.47 -16.42 13.82
N GLY A 38 -0.54 -15.82 12.61
CA GLY A 38 0.62 -15.26 11.92
C GLY A 38 1.52 -16.37 11.35
N ILE A 39 1.82 -16.27 10.07
CA ILE A 39 2.70 -17.24 9.42
C ILE A 39 4.14 -16.93 9.82
N TYR A 40 4.75 -17.86 10.47
CA TYR A 40 6.14 -17.84 10.83
C TYR A 40 6.89 -18.84 9.98
N GLY A 41 7.69 -18.41 9.02
CA GLY A 41 8.49 -19.35 8.24
C GLY A 41 7.72 -20.62 7.84
N LYS A 42 8.33 -21.53 7.17
CA LYS A 42 7.65 -22.70 6.57
C LYS A 42 6.85 -23.61 7.51
N ASN A 43 6.90 -23.47 8.84
CA ASN A 43 6.29 -24.50 9.74
C ASN A 43 5.90 -24.05 11.15
N THR A 44 5.96 -22.80 11.54
CA THR A 44 5.63 -22.38 12.90
C THR A 44 4.53 -21.34 12.96
N ALA A 45 3.40 -21.69 13.54
CA ALA A 45 2.32 -20.74 13.84
C ALA A 45 2.61 -20.07 15.21
N VAL A 46 2.53 -18.75 15.26
CA VAL A 46 2.62 -17.99 16.52
C VAL A 46 1.23 -17.46 16.81
N PRO A 47 0.68 -17.69 18.01
CA PRO A 47 -0.60 -17.11 18.42
C PRO A 47 -0.55 -15.58 18.33
N VAL A 48 -1.58 -15.00 17.72
CA VAL A 48 -1.75 -13.55 17.57
C VAL A 48 -3.03 -13.15 18.28
N ALA A 49 -2.98 -12.09 19.05
CA ALA A 49 -4.17 -11.55 19.68
C ALA A 49 -5.18 -11.09 18.61
N ALA A 50 -6.47 -11.15 18.93
CA ALA A 50 -7.50 -10.63 18.06
C ALA A 50 -7.23 -9.14 17.82
N GLY A 51 -7.28 -8.70 16.57
CA GLY A 51 -6.96 -7.33 16.18
C GLY A 51 -5.50 -7.08 15.78
N GLU A 52 -4.54 -7.95 16.14
CA GLU A 52 -3.13 -7.76 15.73
C GLU A 52 -2.81 -8.37 14.36
N THR A 53 -3.71 -8.18 13.42
CA THR A 53 -3.57 -8.79 12.09
C THR A 53 -3.91 -7.81 10.96
N THR A 54 -3.43 -8.13 9.77
CA THR A 54 -3.88 -7.57 8.49
C THR A 54 -4.82 -8.57 7.82
N ILE A 55 -6.00 -8.13 7.43
CA ILE A 55 -6.96 -8.93 6.69
C ILE A 55 -6.52 -9.00 5.23
N LEU A 56 -6.33 -10.20 4.69
CA LEU A 56 -6.01 -10.43 3.28
C LEU A 56 -7.22 -10.94 2.49
N SER A 57 -8.06 -11.75 3.12
CA SER A 57 -9.27 -12.35 2.53
C SER A 57 -10.23 -12.83 3.62
N GLU A 58 -11.26 -13.60 3.28
CA GLU A 58 -12.23 -14.13 4.27
C GLU A 58 -11.55 -14.97 5.35
N ASN A 59 -10.63 -15.87 4.96
CA ASN A 59 -10.00 -16.80 5.88
C ASN A 59 -8.53 -16.47 6.20
N MET A 60 -7.93 -15.50 5.47
CA MET A 60 -6.50 -15.21 5.58
C MET A 60 -6.23 -13.95 6.37
N ARG A 61 -5.37 -14.08 7.36
CA ARG A 61 -4.87 -12.98 8.19
C ARG A 61 -3.36 -13.08 8.29
N LEU A 62 -2.68 -11.93 8.22
CA LEU A 62 -1.25 -11.80 8.42
C LEU A 62 -1.01 -11.02 9.72
N SER A 63 -0.12 -11.52 10.59
CA SER A 63 0.27 -10.77 11.78
C SER A 63 0.93 -9.44 11.41
N ILE A 64 0.61 -8.37 12.15
CA ILE A 64 1.30 -7.07 12.01
C ILE A 64 2.72 -7.07 12.60
N HIS A 65 3.07 -8.11 13.37
CA HIS A 65 4.40 -8.26 13.96
C HIS A 65 5.39 -8.81 12.93
N ASP A 66 5.97 -7.91 12.17
CA ASP A 66 6.89 -8.22 11.08
C ASP A 66 8.21 -8.85 11.56
N GLU A 67 8.61 -8.60 12.80
CA GLU A 67 9.74 -9.26 13.45
C GLU A 67 9.51 -10.77 13.66
N LYS A 68 8.24 -11.19 13.74
CA LYS A 68 7.84 -12.59 13.88
C LYS A 68 7.58 -13.28 12.55
N THR A 69 6.99 -12.56 11.60
CA THR A 69 6.64 -13.10 10.27
C THR A 69 7.80 -13.04 9.29
N HIS A 70 8.76 -12.14 9.52
CA HIS A 70 9.81 -11.75 8.58
C HIS A 70 9.27 -11.18 7.24
N LEU A 71 7.97 -10.88 7.20
CA LEU A 71 7.31 -10.20 6.10
C LEU A 71 7.13 -8.73 6.44
N ASN A 72 7.22 -7.86 5.45
CA ASN A 72 6.78 -6.49 5.64
C ASN A 72 5.23 -6.45 5.69
N ASN A 73 4.69 -5.34 6.18
CA ASN A 73 3.24 -5.15 6.21
C ASN A 73 2.72 -4.46 4.93
N ASN A 74 3.55 -4.38 3.88
CA ASN A 74 3.14 -3.80 2.61
C ASN A 74 2.23 -4.75 1.84
N MET A 75 1.19 -4.17 1.24
CA MET A 75 0.17 -4.91 0.50
C MET A 75 -0.08 -4.26 -0.86
N PHE A 76 -0.32 -5.08 -1.88
CA PHE A 76 -0.77 -4.64 -3.19
C PHE A 76 -2.09 -5.30 -3.54
N ILE A 77 -3.12 -4.50 -3.77
CA ILE A 77 -4.48 -4.97 -4.07
C ILE A 77 -4.78 -4.66 -5.54
N ILE A 78 -5.11 -5.69 -6.31
CA ILE A 78 -5.60 -5.56 -7.69
C ILE A 78 -7.05 -6.04 -7.68
N ALA A 79 -7.98 -5.10 -7.70
CA ALA A 79 -9.40 -5.37 -7.58
C ALA A 79 -10.23 -4.20 -8.12
N ASP A 80 -11.53 -4.41 -8.25
CA ASP A 80 -12.47 -3.31 -8.41
C ASP A 80 -12.49 -2.41 -7.17
N ASP A 81 -12.91 -1.16 -7.36
CA ASP A 81 -12.88 -0.15 -6.30
C ASP A 81 -13.76 -0.53 -5.10
N SER A 82 -14.89 -1.18 -5.35
CA SER A 82 -15.81 -1.58 -4.29
C SER A 82 -15.16 -2.55 -3.33
N TYR A 83 -14.48 -3.56 -3.88
CA TYR A 83 -13.77 -4.53 -3.04
C TYR A 83 -12.51 -3.95 -2.40
N ALA A 84 -11.72 -3.16 -3.14
CA ALA A 84 -10.54 -2.50 -2.58
C ALA A 84 -10.91 -1.61 -1.39
N ASN A 85 -11.94 -0.77 -1.54
CA ASN A 85 -12.45 0.08 -0.46
C ASN A 85 -12.90 -0.75 0.74
N LYS A 86 -13.67 -1.82 0.50
CA LYS A 86 -14.15 -2.71 1.56
C LYS A 86 -13.01 -3.35 2.35
N LEU A 87 -12.00 -3.86 1.65
CA LEU A 87 -10.85 -4.51 2.29
C LEU A 87 -9.98 -3.51 3.08
N ILE A 88 -9.79 -2.30 2.54
CA ILE A 88 -9.09 -1.21 3.23
C ILE A 88 -9.87 -0.80 4.48
N MET A 89 -11.18 -0.54 4.39
CA MET A 89 -12.01 -0.20 5.54
C MET A 89 -11.99 -1.29 6.61
N ALA A 90 -12.07 -2.56 6.21
CA ALA A 90 -11.98 -3.68 7.15
C ALA A 90 -10.65 -3.70 7.92
N ASN A 91 -9.54 -3.33 7.26
CA ASN A 91 -8.25 -3.21 7.91
C ASN A 91 -8.16 -1.99 8.82
N ILE A 92 -8.72 -0.86 8.42
CA ILE A 92 -8.83 0.36 9.24
C ILE A 92 -9.62 0.07 10.53
N LEU A 93 -10.78 -0.59 10.40
CA LEU A 93 -11.66 -0.92 11.52
C LEU A 93 -11.13 -2.01 12.48
N GLN A 94 -9.99 -2.63 12.17
CA GLN A 94 -9.29 -3.43 13.18
C GLN A 94 -8.67 -2.59 14.28
N CYS A 95 -8.55 -1.29 14.11
CA CYS A 95 -8.05 -0.33 15.10
C CYS A 95 -6.67 -0.69 15.70
N ASN A 96 -5.80 -1.28 14.88
CA ASN A 96 -4.50 -1.80 15.33
C ASN A 96 -3.30 -1.00 14.81
N SER A 97 -3.54 0.07 14.10
CA SER A 97 -2.49 0.92 13.51
C SER A 97 -3.00 2.33 13.28
N SER A 98 -2.14 3.31 13.30
CA SER A 98 -2.42 4.61 12.70
C SER A 98 -2.47 4.47 11.18
N PHE A 99 -3.11 5.41 10.50
CA PHE A 99 -3.18 5.36 9.05
C PHE A 99 -3.36 6.74 8.41
N ALA A 100 -2.99 6.82 7.14
CA ALA A 100 -3.48 7.82 6.21
C ALA A 100 -4.09 7.12 4.99
N VAL A 101 -5.25 7.60 4.53
CA VAL A 101 -5.95 7.00 3.39
C VAL A 101 -6.43 8.06 2.41
N ALA A 102 -6.17 7.82 1.14
CA ALA A 102 -6.77 8.58 0.07
C ALA A 102 -8.19 8.05 -0.19
N ASP A 103 -9.18 8.82 0.22
CA ASP A 103 -10.60 8.46 0.23
C ASP A 103 -11.34 9.16 -0.90
N VAL A 104 -11.49 8.46 -2.01
CA VAL A 104 -12.22 8.98 -3.18
C VAL A 104 -13.72 9.02 -2.87
N GLY A 105 -14.30 10.22 -2.94
CA GLY A 105 -15.71 10.47 -2.64
C GLY A 105 -16.05 10.54 -1.14
N GLY A 106 -15.08 10.33 -0.23
CA GLY A 106 -15.28 10.46 1.23
C GLY A 106 -16.09 9.35 1.88
N LYS A 107 -16.24 8.22 1.19
CA LYS A 107 -17.04 7.09 1.67
C LYS A 107 -16.41 6.39 2.87
N MET A 108 -15.10 6.18 2.86
CA MET A 108 -14.41 5.53 3.96
C MET A 108 -14.53 6.36 5.25
N LEU A 109 -14.33 7.68 5.17
CA LEU A 109 -14.54 8.59 6.29
C LEU A 109 -15.95 8.50 6.83
N ALA A 110 -16.95 8.55 5.95
CA ALA A 110 -18.36 8.52 6.34
C ALA A 110 -18.75 7.22 7.06
N GLU A 111 -18.23 6.07 6.60
CA GLU A 111 -18.58 4.75 7.12
C GLU A 111 -17.77 4.34 8.36
N THR A 112 -16.57 4.91 8.58
CA THR A 112 -15.67 4.43 9.65
C THR A 112 -15.47 5.42 10.80
N ARG A 113 -15.83 6.71 10.60
CA ARG A 113 -15.52 7.78 11.56
C ARG A 113 -16.04 7.52 12.98
N ALA A 114 -17.26 7.02 13.11
CA ALA A 114 -17.89 6.81 14.41
C ALA A 114 -17.13 5.75 15.23
N GLU A 115 -16.88 4.60 14.63
CA GLU A 115 -16.16 3.50 15.27
C GLU A 115 -14.72 3.86 15.62
N LEU A 116 -14.05 4.64 14.77
CA LEU A 116 -12.69 5.09 15.04
C LEU A 116 -12.64 6.08 16.21
N LEU A 117 -13.59 7.02 16.30
CA LEU A 117 -13.69 7.93 17.46
C LEU A 117 -13.95 7.16 18.74
N ASP A 118 -14.85 6.17 18.70
CA ASP A 118 -15.16 5.31 19.86
C ASP A 118 -13.94 4.46 20.25
N ALA A 119 -13.09 4.09 19.29
CA ALA A 119 -11.83 3.42 19.53
C ALA A 119 -10.69 4.35 20.00
N GLY A 120 -10.94 5.64 20.13
CA GLY A 120 -9.98 6.62 20.66
C GLY A 120 -9.01 7.19 19.62
N TYR A 121 -9.35 7.13 18.33
CA TYR A 121 -8.54 7.76 17.28
C TYR A 121 -8.62 9.27 17.30
N ASP A 122 -7.47 9.90 17.06
CA ASP A 122 -7.40 11.29 16.61
C ASP A 122 -7.65 11.33 15.09
N ILE A 123 -8.77 11.94 14.68
CA ILE A 123 -9.18 11.97 13.25
C ILE A 123 -8.88 13.33 12.65
N GLN A 124 -8.03 13.33 11.64
CA GLN A 124 -7.69 14.51 10.86
C GLN A 124 -8.20 14.35 9.42
N VAL A 125 -8.77 15.40 8.85
CA VAL A 125 -9.41 15.35 7.53
C VAL A 125 -8.90 16.49 6.66
N LEU A 126 -8.24 16.15 5.56
CA LEU A 126 -8.00 17.03 4.43
C LEU A 126 -9.06 16.72 3.36
N ASP A 127 -10.08 17.58 3.24
CA ASP A 127 -11.12 17.43 2.23
C ASP A 127 -10.86 18.34 1.04
N VAL A 128 -10.24 17.78 -0.01
CA VAL A 128 -9.91 18.51 -1.25
C VAL A 128 -11.16 18.71 -2.11
N SER A 129 -12.20 17.88 -1.93
CA SER A 129 -13.46 17.99 -2.65
C SER A 129 -14.37 19.10 -2.08
N ARG A 130 -14.20 19.42 -0.80
CA ARG A 130 -14.94 20.49 -0.10
C ARG A 130 -13.98 21.31 0.77
N PRO A 131 -13.11 22.12 0.16
CA PRO A 131 -12.03 22.84 0.85
C PRO A 131 -12.51 23.76 1.99
N GLU A 132 -13.76 24.22 1.93
CA GLU A 132 -14.37 25.06 2.96
C GLU A 132 -14.70 24.29 4.25
N MET A 133 -14.84 22.97 4.17
CA MET A 133 -15.12 22.07 5.31
C MET A 133 -13.88 21.37 5.84
N SER A 134 -12.72 21.60 5.23
CA SER A 134 -11.47 20.93 5.51
C SER A 134 -10.66 21.59 6.60
N ALA A 135 -9.85 20.81 7.32
CA ALA A 135 -8.69 21.33 8.02
C ALA A 135 -7.74 22.02 7.01
N LYS A 136 -7.06 23.07 7.45
CA LYS A 136 -6.05 23.75 6.62
C LYS A 136 -4.77 22.96 6.58
N TYR A 137 -4.17 22.92 5.40
CA TYR A 137 -2.93 22.20 5.17
C TYR A 137 -1.97 23.01 4.32
N ASN A 138 -0.96 23.59 4.93
CA ASN A 138 0.09 24.30 4.23
C ASN A 138 1.32 23.40 4.04
N PRO A 139 1.62 22.91 2.83
CA PRO A 139 2.76 22.04 2.58
C PRO A 139 4.10 22.63 3.00
N LEU A 140 4.26 23.97 2.99
CA LEU A 140 5.52 24.61 3.39
C LEU A 140 5.86 24.46 4.88
N ARG A 141 4.88 24.11 5.72
CA ARG A 141 5.10 23.85 7.14
C ARG A 141 5.85 22.56 7.44
N PHE A 142 5.97 21.70 6.45
CA PHE A 142 6.67 20.42 6.53
C PHE A 142 7.95 20.41 5.68
N VAL A 143 8.50 21.57 5.40
CA VAL A 143 9.76 21.75 4.68
C VAL A 143 10.78 22.35 5.62
N ASP A 144 11.66 21.52 6.16
CA ASP A 144 12.70 21.93 7.11
C ASP A 144 14.05 22.12 6.42
N ASP A 145 14.29 21.43 5.32
CA ASP A 145 15.56 21.39 4.61
C ASP A 145 15.37 21.38 3.08
N LYS A 146 16.50 21.37 2.36
CA LYS A 146 16.50 21.33 0.90
C LYS A 146 15.90 20.04 0.34
N GLU A 147 16.08 18.91 1.02
CA GLU A 147 15.56 17.63 0.59
C GLU A 147 14.03 17.59 0.64
N ASP A 148 13.45 18.18 1.69
CA ASP A 148 12.01 18.36 1.80
C ASP A 148 11.45 19.27 0.70
N ALA A 149 12.17 20.36 0.38
CA ALA A 149 11.80 21.27 -0.71
C ALA A 149 11.86 20.57 -2.07
N GLU A 150 12.88 19.75 -2.31
CA GLU A 150 13.00 18.95 -3.52
C GLU A 150 11.91 17.89 -3.61
N MET A 151 11.55 17.25 -2.52
CA MET A 151 10.44 16.30 -2.45
C MET A 151 9.11 16.96 -2.82
N LEU A 152 8.79 18.09 -2.18
CA LEU A 152 7.57 18.83 -2.48
C LEU A 152 7.54 19.28 -3.94
N ALA A 153 8.65 19.77 -4.45
CA ALA A 153 8.79 20.21 -5.83
C ALA A 153 8.61 19.04 -6.83
N ARG A 154 9.12 17.84 -6.52
CA ARG A 154 8.93 16.64 -7.36
C ARG A 154 7.48 16.21 -7.44
N CYS A 155 6.74 16.28 -6.34
CA CYS A 155 5.30 15.96 -6.34
C CYS A 155 4.50 16.87 -7.29
N ILE A 156 4.97 18.11 -7.50
CA ILE A 156 4.26 19.13 -8.29
C ILE A 156 4.77 19.18 -9.73
N ALA A 157 6.08 19.30 -9.91
CA ALA A 157 6.71 19.65 -11.20
C ALA A 157 7.51 18.48 -11.82
N GLY A 158 7.48 17.29 -11.23
CA GLY A 158 8.19 16.11 -11.76
C GLY A 158 9.67 16.40 -12.00
N ASP A 159 10.15 16.14 -13.22
CA ASP A 159 11.58 16.32 -13.58
C ASP A 159 12.09 17.77 -13.48
N ASN A 160 11.19 18.74 -13.47
CA ASN A 160 11.55 20.16 -13.31
C ASN A 160 11.67 20.60 -11.86
N PHE A 161 11.71 19.67 -10.92
CA PHE A 161 11.70 19.91 -9.47
C PHE A 161 12.78 20.86 -8.97
N GLY A 162 14.00 20.84 -9.52
CA GLY A 162 15.10 21.68 -9.05
C GLY A 162 14.78 23.18 -9.15
N ALA A 163 14.18 23.59 -10.27
CA ALA A 163 13.77 24.98 -10.46
C ALA A 163 12.66 25.42 -9.50
N LEU A 164 11.74 24.52 -9.14
CA LEU A 164 10.66 24.78 -8.19
C LEU A 164 11.17 24.73 -6.74
N SER A 165 12.06 23.80 -6.41
CA SER A 165 12.69 23.69 -5.09
C SER A 165 13.41 24.99 -4.71
N ASP A 166 14.19 25.59 -5.62
CA ASP A 166 14.86 26.87 -5.39
C ASP A 166 13.86 27.99 -5.04
N MET A 167 12.70 28.00 -5.70
CA MET A 167 11.63 28.98 -5.43
C MET A 167 10.92 28.74 -4.11
N ILE A 168 10.70 27.48 -3.75
CA ILE A 168 10.18 27.10 -2.43
C ILE A 168 11.12 27.61 -1.34
N LEU A 169 12.42 27.35 -1.47
CA LEU A 169 13.43 27.82 -0.49
C LEU A 169 13.50 29.33 -0.44
N GLN A 170 13.36 30.02 -1.57
CA GLN A 170 13.29 31.47 -1.62
C GLN A 170 12.09 32.01 -0.81
N VAL A 171 10.89 31.43 -1.00
CA VAL A 171 9.69 31.84 -0.24
C VAL A 171 9.84 31.52 1.25
N LEU A 172 10.48 30.43 1.62
CA LEU A 172 10.75 30.07 3.01
C LEU A 172 11.75 31.00 3.71
N SER A 173 12.57 31.73 2.95
CA SER A 173 13.45 32.77 3.50
C SER A 173 12.75 34.11 3.80
N ASP A 174 11.51 34.25 3.33
CA ASP A 174 10.67 35.44 3.60
C ASP A 174 10.01 35.41 4.99
N ASN A 175 9.26 36.46 5.33
CA ASN A 175 8.48 36.51 6.58
C ASN A 175 7.43 35.36 6.61
N ALA A 176 7.20 34.79 7.81
CA ALA A 176 6.33 33.64 8.02
C ALA A 176 4.92 33.81 7.43
N GLU A 177 4.35 35.01 7.41
CA GLU A 177 3.04 35.31 6.81
C GLU A 177 2.99 35.08 5.29
N LYS A 178 4.16 35.13 4.62
CA LYS A 178 4.28 34.93 3.16
C LYS A 178 4.65 33.49 2.78
N GLN A 179 4.89 32.64 3.75
CA GLN A 179 5.28 31.24 3.52
C GLN A 179 4.05 30.39 3.18
N THR A 180 3.49 30.63 2.00
CA THR A 180 2.34 29.90 1.45
C THR A 180 2.62 29.39 0.05
N MET A 181 1.92 28.32 -0.37
CA MET A 181 2.03 27.81 -1.73
C MET A 181 1.52 28.82 -2.77
N GLU A 182 0.59 29.72 -2.40
CA GLU A 182 0.19 30.84 -3.25
C GLU A 182 1.38 31.77 -3.56
N SER A 183 2.21 32.07 -2.57
CA SER A 183 3.42 32.90 -2.75
C SER A 183 4.41 32.24 -3.71
N VAL A 184 4.60 30.92 -3.59
CA VAL A 184 5.43 30.14 -4.53
C VAL A 184 4.86 30.25 -5.94
N ALA A 185 3.55 30.03 -6.10
CA ALA A 185 2.89 30.07 -7.40
C ALA A 185 2.97 31.46 -8.05
N LYS A 186 2.81 32.54 -7.28
CA LYS A 186 3.00 33.92 -7.77
C LYS A 186 4.44 34.17 -8.21
N LEU A 187 5.42 33.68 -7.47
CA LEU A 187 6.84 33.82 -7.82
C LEU A 187 7.16 33.06 -9.12
N VAL A 188 6.63 31.83 -9.27
CA VAL A 188 6.74 31.02 -10.50
C VAL A 188 6.12 31.75 -11.69
N ALA A 189 4.90 32.25 -11.55
CA ALA A 189 4.20 32.97 -12.63
C ALA A 189 4.98 34.20 -13.10
N GLY A 190 5.66 34.92 -12.20
CA GLY A 190 6.44 36.09 -12.52
C GLY A 190 7.84 35.82 -13.11
N SER A 191 8.44 34.66 -12.83
CA SER A 191 9.84 34.41 -13.18
C SER A 191 10.09 33.16 -14.01
N LYS A 192 9.27 32.10 -13.86
CA LYS A 192 9.42 30.81 -14.57
C LYS A 192 8.05 30.26 -14.99
N PRO A 193 7.29 30.97 -15.86
CA PRO A 193 5.91 30.59 -16.22
C PRO A 193 5.80 29.26 -16.98
N TRP A 194 6.92 28.65 -17.33
CA TRP A 194 6.98 27.32 -17.95
C TRP A 194 6.90 26.16 -16.96
N LEU A 195 6.99 26.42 -15.64
CA LEU A 195 6.79 25.40 -14.61
C LEU A 195 5.29 25.11 -14.46
N CYS A 196 4.88 23.94 -14.92
CA CYS A 196 3.49 23.48 -14.83
C CYS A 196 3.16 22.91 -13.46
N GLY A 197 1.85 22.83 -13.16
CA GLY A 197 1.32 22.19 -11.93
C GLY A 197 1.31 23.07 -10.69
N VAL A 198 1.97 24.22 -10.70
CA VAL A 198 2.00 25.15 -9.57
C VAL A 198 0.81 26.11 -9.57
N ASP A 199 0.22 26.35 -10.73
CA ASP A 199 -0.91 27.25 -10.94
C ASP A 199 -2.18 26.87 -10.18
N ILE A 200 -2.33 25.59 -9.79
CA ILE A 200 -3.42 25.13 -8.94
C ILE A 200 -3.49 25.91 -7.60
N PHE A 201 -2.35 26.30 -7.07
CA PHE A 201 -2.27 27.05 -5.80
C PHE A 201 -2.69 28.52 -5.92
N LEU A 202 -3.03 28.98 -7.14
CA LEU A 202 -3.67 30.28 -7.38
C LEU A 202 -5.21 30.19 -7.43
N ARG A 203 -5.78 29.01 -7.40
CA ARG A 203 -7.24 28.83 -7.33
C ARG A 203 -7.73 29.23 -5.93
N PRO A 204 -8.77 30.06 -5.81
CA PRO A 204 -9.19 30.61 -4.53
C PRO A 204 -9.45 29.57 -3.43
N GLU A 205 -10.10 28.45 -3.81
CA GLU A 205 -10.41 27.35 -2.91
C GLU A 205 -9.14 26.64 -2.40
N ILE A 206 -8.15 26.42 -3.25
CA ILE A 206 -6.88 25.78 -2.91
C ILE A 206 -5.97 26.77 -2.15
N THR A 207 -5.94 28.02 -2.56
CA THR A 207 -5.25 29.10 -1.83
C THR A 207 -5.76 29.17 -0.38
N ASN A 208 -7.09 29.15 -0.19
CA ASN A 208 -7.68 29.16 1.14
C ASN A 208 -7.34 27.90 1.93
N LEU A 209 -7.38 26.70 1.30
CA LEU A 209 -7.05 25.41 1.92
C LEU A 209 -5.60 25.39 2.41
N THR A 210 -4.67 25.98 1.63
CA THR A 210 -3.22 25.94 1.90
C THR A 210 -2.68 27.20 2.59
N SER A 211 -3.56 28.12 3.03
CA SER A 211 -3.16 29.40 3.65
C SER A 211 -2.59 29.25 5.06
N GLN A 212 -3.05 28.26 5.80
CA GLN A 212 -2.66 27.97 7.19
C GLN A 212 -2.42 26.47 7.35
N ASN A 213 -2.03 26.02 8.55
CA ASN A 213 -1.83 24.61 8.82
C ASN A 213 -2.45 24.19 10.16
N ASP A 214 -3.46 23.34 10.11
CA ASP A 214 -4.10 22.72 11.26
C ASP A 214 -3.70 21.22 11.41
N MET A 215 -3.03 20.66 10.39
CA MET A 215 -2.64 19.25 10.36
C MET A 215 -1.40 18.98 11.20
N ILE A 216 -1.43 17.87 11.96
CA ILE A 216 -0.30 17.42 12.79
C ILE A 216 0.05 16.00 12.36
N LEU A 217 1.05 15.86 11.49
CA LEU A 217 1.34 14.60 10.82
C LEU A 217 2.13 13.59 11.67
N ASP A 218 3.00 14.06 12.58
CA ASP A 218 3.84 13.19 13.40
C ASP A 218 3.07 12.42 14.47
N THR A 219 1.86 12.84 14.81
CA THR A 219 0.99 12.13 15.77
C THR A 219 0.67 10.70 15.35
N ALA A 220 0.66 10.42 14.04
CA ALA A 220 0.39 9.07 13.53
C ALA A 220 1.42 8.02 13.96
N GLY A 221 2.66 8.42 14.25
CA GLY A 221 3.69 7.52 14.81
C GLY A 221 3.62 7.35 16.32
N GLU A 222 2.95 8.25 17.03
CA GLU A 222 2.99 8.38 18.50
C GLU A 222 1.69 7.92 19.20
N ARG A 223 0.57 8.01 18.51
CA ARG A 223 -0.76 7.61 19.01
C ARG A 223 -1.65 7.18 17.85
N LEU A 224 -2.77 6.51 18.15
CA LEU A 224 -3.73 6.11 17.13
C LEU A 224 -4.31 7.35 16.44
N THR A 225 -3.91 7.54 15.20
CA THR A 225 -4.31 8.68 14.37
C THR A 225 -4.83 8.18 13.03
N GLY A 226 -5.99 8.69 12.61
CA GLY A 226 -6.56 8.43 11.29
C GLY A 226 -6.54 9.71 10.45
N ILE A 227 -5.80 9.73 9.35
CA ILE A 227 -5.74 10.84 8.41
C ILE A 227 -6.53 10.46 7.16
N PHE A 228 -7.63 11.15 6.91
CA PHE A 228 -8.40 10.99 5.69
C PHE A 228 -8.09 12.13 4.72
N ILE A 229 -7.72 11.76 3.49
CA ILE A 229 -7.52 12.69 2.40
C ILE A 229 -8.65 12.47 1.41
N VAL A 230 -9.70 13.27 1.54
CA VAL A 230 -10.91 13.13 0.73
C VAL A 230 -10.69 13.80 -0.62
N CYS A 231 -10.70 12.98 -1.67
CA CYS A 231 -10.55 13.43 -3.06
C CYS A 231 -11.89 13.42 -3.78
N PRO A 232 -12.10 14.27 -4.82
CA PRO A 232 -13.29 14.20 -5.67
C PRO A 232 -13.43 12.81 -6.33
N GLU A 233 -14.65 12.40 -6.68
CA GLU A 233 -14.86 11.15 -7.44
C GLU A 233 -14.17 11.21 -8.81
N GLU A 234 -14.30 12.33 -9.50
CA GLU A 234 -13.58 12.58 -10.74
C GLU A 234 -12.13 13.01 -10.45
N GLN A 235 -11.20 12.47 -11.22
CA GLN A 235 -9.78 12.86 -11.11
C GLN A 235 -9.62 14.34 -11.42
N SER A 236 -8.88 15.05 -10.57
CA SER A 236 -8.62 16.48 -10.72
C SER A 236 -7.16 16.81 -10.44
N ASP A 237 -6.71 17.99 -10.89
CA ASP A 237 -5.37 18.49 -10.58
C ASP A 237 -5.15 18.64 -9.07
N ALA A 238 -6.22 18.77 -8.27
CA ALA A 238 -6.16 18.88 -6.83
C ALA A 238 -5.74 17.57 -6.13
N ASP A 239 -5.78 16.44 -6.84
CA ASP A 239 -5.28 15.14 -6.34
C ASP A 239 -3.77 15.21 -6.02
N VAL A 240 -3.04 16.19 -6.56
CA VAL A 240 -1.64 16.46 -6.19
C VAL A 240 -1.48 16.72 -4.69
N LEU A 241 -2.47 17.33 -4.03
CA LEU A 241 -2.43 17.58 -2.59
C LEU A 241 -2.44 16.27 -1.78
N ALA A 242 -3.17 15.26 -2.27
CA ALA A 242 -3.16 13.94 -1.64
C ALA A 242 -1.76 13.30 -1.74
N ASN A 243 -1.14 13.38 -2.92
CA ASN A 243 0.23 12.88 -3.10
C ASN A 243 1.22 13.61 -2.21
N ILE A 244 1.17 14.95 -2.17
CA ILE A 244 2.03 15.78 -1.31
C ILE A 244 1.87 15.38 0.15
N MET A 245 0.65 15.28 0.66
CA MET A 245 0.40 14.92 2.06
C MET A 245 0.94 13.52 2.40
N MET A 246 0.70 12.52 1.54
CA MET A 246 1.21 11.17 1.75
C MET A 246 2.74 11.14 1.80
N MET A 247 3.40 11.91 0.93
CA MET A 247 4.87 12.00 0.90
C MET A 247 5.42 12.75 2.11
N GLN A 248 4.79 13.84 2.50
CA GLN A 248 5.20 14.59 3.70
C GLN A 248 4.97 13.78 4.97
N LEU A 249 3.86 13.05 5.08
CA LEU A 249 3.63 12.15 6.20
C LEU A 249 4.73 11.09 6.30
N HIS A 250 5.08 10.44 5.17
CA HIS A 250 6.21 9.50 5.17
C HIS A 250 7.49 10.16 5.71
N ARG A 251 7.85 11.35 5.19
CA ARG A 251 9.07 12.05 5.58
C ARG A 251 9.05 12.45 7.05
N VAL A 252 7.94 12.99 7.54
CA VAL A 252 7.75 13.36 8.95
C VAL A 252 7.90 12.16 9.87
N LEU A 253 7.32 11.01 9.52
CA LEU A 253 7.42 9.78 10.30
C LEU A 253 8.85 9.24 10.33
N VAL A 254 9.56 9.26 9.21
CA VAL A 254 10.97 8.84 9.15
C VAL A 254 11.86 9.77 9.98
N LYS A 255 11.66 11.09 9.88
CA LYS A 255 12.37 12.07 10.74
C LYS A 255 12.07 11.82 12.22
N ALA A 256 10.80 11.64 12.59
CA ALA A 256 10.41 11.34 13.97
C ALA A 256 11.09 10.05 14.48
N ALA A 257 11.12 8.99 13.69
CA ALA A 257 11.81 7.76 14.07
C ALA A 257 13.31 7.99 14.31
N LYS A 258 13.97 8.78 13.46
CA LYS A 258 15.40 9.06 13.58
C LYS A 258 15.72 9.98 14.76
N GLU A 259 14.95 11.04 14.95
CA GLU A 259 15.26 12.12 15.90
C GLU A 259 14.70 11.86 17.30
N LYS A 260 13.44 11.40 17.39
CA LYS A 260 12.78 11.15 18.67
C LYS A 260 13.03 9.74 19.21
N TYR A 261 13.23 8.75 18.31
CA TYR A 261 13.36 7.34 18.66
C TYR A 261 14.74 6.74 18.30
N ASN A 262 15.76 7.57 18.09
CA ASN A 262 17.16 7.15 17.82
C ASN A 262 17.31 6.19 16.64
N GLY A 263 16.46 6.30 15.63
CA GLY A 263 16.43 5.40 14.47
C GLY A 263 15.72 4.05 14.72
N GLU A 264 15.06 3.91 15.87
CA GLU A 264 14.24 2.75 16.20
C GLU A 264 12.81 2.87 15.65
N ARG A 265 11.99 1.87 15.94
CA ARG A 265 10.60 1.80 15.50
C ARG A 265 9.74 2.85 16.18
N LEU A 266 8.86 3.46 15.42
CA LEU A 266 7.76 4.27 15.97
C LEU A 266 6.86 3.39 16.86
N PRO A 267 6.29 3.94 17.94
CA PRO A 267 5.39 3.21 18.85
C PRO A 267 4.21 2.55 18.15
N TYR A 268 3.62 3.24 17.19
CA TYR A 268 2.47 2.73 16.43
C TYR A 268 2.85 2.42 14.99
N LEU A 269 2.41 1.24 14.49
CA LEU A 269 2.43 0.95 13.07
C LEU A 269 1.59 2.01 12.35
N THR A 270 2.16 2.63 11.33
CA THR A 270 1.44 3.61 10.50
C THR A 270 1.33 3.10 9.08
N ARG A 271 0.09 2.99 8.58
CA ARG A 271 -0.21 2.51 7.23
C ARG A 271 -0.59 3.65 6.31
N LEU A 272 0.06 3.72 5.16
CA LEU A 272 -0.27 4.64 4.09
C LEU A 272 -1.04 3.88 3.00
N TYR A 273 -2.33 4.18 2.86
CA TYR A 273 -3.23 3.55 1.90
C TYR A 273 -3.35 4.41 0.64
N PHE A 274 -2.63 4.05 -0.40
CA PHE A 274 -2.75 4.62 -1.74
C PHE A 274 -3.86 3.89 -2.50
N ASN A 275 -5.10 4.25 -2.18
CA ASN A 275 -6.25 3.75 -2.90
C ASN A 275 -6.34 4.46 -4.25
N HIS A 276 -6.48 3.71 -5.37
CA HIS A 276 -6.34 4.23 -6.73
C HIS A 276 -4.96 4.87 -6.97
N ILE A 277 -3.89 4.11 -6.76
CA ILE A 277 -2.50 4.61 -6.90
C ILE A 277 -2.26 5.33 -8.24
N GLU A 278 -2.98 4.97 -9.30
CA GLU A 278 -2.92 5.60 -10.63
C GLU A 278 -3.42 7.04 -10.67
N ARG A 279 -4.14 7.53 -9.65
CA ARG A 279 -4.64 8.91 -9.59
C ARG A 279 -3.59 9.91 -9.13
N TYR A 280 -2.69 9.47 -8.26
CA TYR A 280 -1.75 10.35 -7.57
C TYR A 280 -0.50 10.60 -8.40
N GLY A 281 -0.67 10.59 -9.72
CA GLY A 281 0.39 10.75 -10.71
C GLY A 281 1.38 11.83 -10.35
N GLY A 282 2.61 11.48 -10.41
CA GLY A 282 3.75 12.27 -10.08
C GLY A 282 4.92 11.32 -9.93
N ASN A 283 6.11 11.86 -9.82
CA ASN A 283 7.29 11.06 -9.59
C ASN A 283 7.11 10.29 -8.27
N PRO A 284 7.20 8.97 -8.23
CA PRO A 284 7.08 8.21 -6.99
C PRO A 284 8.31 8.48 -6.11
N PHE A 285 8.33 9.67 -5.53
CA PHE A 285 9.48 10.18 -4.78
C PHE A 285 9.92 9.22 -3.67
N PHE A 286 8.98 8.50 -3.06
CA PHE A 286 9.28 7.48 -2.06
C PHE A 286 10.22 6.37 -2.56
N LEU A 287 10.39 6.21 -3.89
CA LEU A 287 11.36 5.29 -4.49
C LEU A 287 12.76 5.91 -4.61
N TYR A 288 12.86 7.24 -4.65
CA TYR A 288 14.10 7.98 -4.91
C TYR A 288 14.70 8.64 -3.67
N MET A 289 14.12 8.43 -2.50
CA MET A 289 14.69 8.85 -1.22
C MET A 289 16.00 8.11 -0.95
N ASP A 290 16.81 8.65 -0.07
CA ASP A 290 18.01 7.97 0.40
C ASP A 290 17.71 6.51 0.72
N ARG A 291 18.66 5.63 0.41
CA ARG A 291 18.52 4.17 0.50
C ARG A 291 17.90 3.69 1.82
N ASP A 292 18.17 4.41 2.89
CA ASP A 292 17.68 4.09 4.23
C ASP A 292 16.27 4.61 4.51
N ASP A 293 15.82 5.62 3.79
CA ASP A 293 14.55 6.33 4.01
C ASP A 293 13.50 5.99 2.94
N CYS A 294 13.90 5.32 1.86
CA CYS A 294 12.96 4.94 0.82
C CYS A 294 11.96 3.89 1.32
N PHE A 295 10.82 3.84 0.67
CA PHE A 295 9.74 2.92 1.00
C PHE A 295 10.17 1.44 1.07
N LEU A 296 11.30 1.08 0.48
CA LEU A 296 11.86 -0.26 0.54
C LEU A 296 12.34 -0.64 1.94
N ASN A 297 12.74 0.32 2.74
CA ASN A 297 13.42 0.11 4.02
C ASN A 297 12.64 0.62 5.25
N VAL A 298 11.53 1.35 5.05
CA VAL A 298 10.79 1.98 6.16
C VAL A 298 10.07 1.01 7.09
N ARG A 299 10.01 -0.27 6.73
CA ARG A 299 9.59 -1.33 7.64
C ARG A 299 10.27 -1.22 9.01
N ARG A 300 11.56 -0.90 9.05
CA ARG A 300 12.32 -0.75 10.30
C ARG A 300 11.75 0.35 11.20
N TYR A 301 11.09 1.35 10.63
CA TYR A 301 10.46 2.45 11.37
C TYR A 301 8.99 2.19 11.73
N ASN A 302 8.47 1.01 11.46
CA ASN A 302 7.07 0.66 11.68
C ASN A 302 6.10 1.40 10.74
N ILE A 303 6.51 1.60 9.50
CA ILE A 303 5.71 2.21 8.44
C ILE A 303 5.40 1.14 7.39
N ALA A 304 4.17 1.10 6.90
CA ALA A 304 3.73 0.16 5.88
C ALA A 304 2.90 0.85 4.80
N TYR A 305 2.90 0.27 3.60
CA TYR A 305 2.18 0.77 2.44
C TYR A 305 1.14 -0.23 1.97
N THR A 306 0.00 0.27 1.59
CA THR A 306 -1.00 -0.48 0.84
C THR A 306 -1.33 0.27 -0.43
N PHE A 307 -1.11 -0.37 -1.57
CA PHE A 307 -1.44 0.15 -2.88
C PHE A 307 -2.64 -0.60 -3.42
N ALA A 308 -3.62 0.11 -3.98
CA ALA A 308 -4.76 -0.49 -4.64
C ALA A 308 -4.95 0.10 -6.04
N CYS A 309 -5.27 -0.77 -7.01
CA CYS A 309 -5.57 -0.39 -8.39
C CYS A 309 -6.53 -1.39 -9.03
N ARG A 310 -7.20 -0.97 -10.12
CA ARG A 310 -8.01 -1.89 -10.95
C ARG A 310 -7.15 -2.75 -11.87
N GLY A 311 -6.00 -2.24 -12.29
CA GLY A 311 -5.10 -2.94 -13.19
C GLY A 311 -3.74 -2.26 -13.32
N LEU A 312 -2.72 -3.03 -13.66
CA LEU A 312 -1.34 -2.55 -13.75
C LEU A 312 -1.06 -1.71 -14.99
N SER A 313 -1.91 -1.74 -16.02
CA SER A 313 -1.73 -0.90 -17.21
C SER A 313 -1.79 0.59 -16.89
N SER A 314 -2.74 1.00 -16.05
CA SER A 314 -2.87 2.38 -15.60
C SER A 314 -1.71 2.79 -14.70
N VAL A 315 -1.30 1.93 -13.79
CA VAL A 315 -0.14 2.16 -12.92
C VAL A 315 1.14 2.31 -13.76
N LYS A 316 1.34 1.44 -14.75
CA LYS A 316 2.52 1.51 -15.65
C LYS A 316 2.58 2.78 -16.50
N LYS A 317 1.45 3.36 -16.86
CA LYS A 317 1.42 4.65 -17.57
C LYS A 317 1.99 5.79 -16.74
N ILE A 318 1.82 5.73 -15.43
CA ILE A 318 2.24 6.76 -14.48
C ILE A 318 3.68 6.50 -14.00
N TYR A 319 3.96 5.26 -13.57
CA TYR A 319 5.20 4.90 -12.86
C TYR A 319 6.20 4.15 -13.74
N GLY A 320 5.86 3.82 -14.99
CA GLY A 320 6.77 3.13 -15.91
C GLY A 320 7.35 1.84 -15.32
N GLU A 321 8.67 1.73 -15.34
CA GLU A 321 9.44 0.61 -14.81
C GLU A 321 9.37 0.51 -13.27
N ASP A 322 9.15 1.62 -12.57
CA ASP A 322 9.04 1.68 -11.11
C ASP A 322 7.84 0.90 -10.58
N THR A 323 6.83 0.63 -11.44
CA THR A 323 5.71 -0.25 -11.10
C THR A 323 6.20 -1.62 -10.59
N GLU A 324 7.29 -2.15 -11.15
CA GLU A 324 7.84 -3.42 -10.69
C GLU A 324 8.49 -3.31 -9.32
N CYS A 325 9.12 -2.18 -9.01
CA CYS A 325 9.68 -1.92 -7.68
C CYS A 325 8.57 -1.83 -6.63
N ILE A 326 7.47 -1.11 -6.92
CA ILE A 326 6.32 -0.99 -6.02
C ILE A 326 5.73 -2.37 -5.74
N PHE A 327 5.47 -3.14 -6.80
CA PHE A 327 4.88 -4.47 -6.69
C PHE A 327 5.78 -5.46 -5.95
N ALA A 328 7.09 -5.45 -6.26
CA ALA A 328 8.05 -6.36 -5.66
C ALA A 328 8.28 -6.14 -4.16
N ASN A 329 7.94 -4.97 -3.65
CA ASN A 329 8.06 -4.65 -2.22
C ASN A 329 6.80 -4.87 -1.40
N ALA A 330 5.72 -5.31 -2.01
CA ALA A 330 4.56 -5.82 -1.30
C ALA A 330 4.78 -7.32 -1.02
N ASP A 331 4.89 -7.69 0.26
CA ASP A 331 5.00 -9.10 0.64
C ASP A 331 3.67 -9.84 0.52
N ALA A 332 2.55 -9.12 0.51
CA ALA A 332 1.23 -9.64 0.23
C ALA A 332 0.65 -8.97 -1.03
N VAL A 333 0.31 -9.77 -2.04
CA VAL A 333 -0.38 -9.32 -3.24
C VAL A 333 -1.72 -10.04 -3.34
N ILE A 334 -2.80 -9.27 -3.43
CA ILE A 334 -4.17 -9.78 -3.54
C ILE A 334 -4.69 -9.45 -4.94
N TYR A 335 -4.99 -10.47 -5.72
CA TYR A 335 -5.52 -10.36 -7.06
C TYR A 335 -6.97 -10.88 -7.10
N CYS A 336 -7.91 -10.04 -7.50
CA CYS A 336 -9.35 -10.33 -7.50
C CYS A 336 -9.96 -10.40 -8.91
N SER A 337 -9.17 -10.72 -9.91
CA SER A 337 -9.51 -10.63 -11.32
C SER A 337 -9.26 -9.22 -11.90
N SER A 338 -9.03 -9.16 -13.18
CA SER A 338 -8.89 -7.93 -13.97
C SER A 338 -9.09 -8.25 -15.44
N ASP A 339 -9.82 -7.38 -16.13
CA ASP A 339 -9.97 -7.43 -17.60
C ASP A 339 -8.71 -6.93 -18.33
N ASP A 340 -7.74 -6.42 -17.59
CA ASP A 340 -6.46 -5.92 -18.10
C ASP A 340 -5.51 -7.08 -18.42
N GLU A 341 -5.27 -7.37 -19.70
CA GLU A 341 -4.35 -8.41 -20.16
C GLU A 341 -2.92 -8.22 -19.65
N VAL A 342 -2.47 -6.97 -19.49
CA VAL A 342 -1.13 -6.67 -18.94
C VAL A 342 -1.05 -7.15 -17.52
N THR A 343 -2.08 -6.89 -16.73
CA THR A 343 -2.22 -7.34 -15.34
C THR A 343 -2.24 -8.86 -15.25
N SER A 344 -3.17 -9.48 -15.95
CA SER A 344 -3.34 -10.94 -15.91
C SER A 344 -2.09 -11.66 -16.40
N GLY A 345 -1.44 -11.15 -17.46
CA GLY A 345 -0.17 -11.67 -17.94
C GLY A 345 0.98 -11.47 -16.98
N TYR A 346 1.01 -10.34 -16.24
CA TYR A 346 2.03 -10.08 -15.22
C TYR A 346 1.88 -11.04 -14.02
N ILE A 347 0.67 -11.15 -13.47
CA ILE A 347 0.35 -12.07 -12.37
C ILE A 347 0.68 -13.50 -12.77
N TYR A 348 0.25 -13.94 -13.97
CA TYR A 348 0.56 -15.28 -14.47
C TYR A 348 2.06 -15.57 -14.55
N ARG A 349 2.90 -14.59 -14.91
CA ARG A 349 4.38 -14.76 -14.91
C ARG A 349 4.97 -14.85 -13.51
N LYS A 350 4.37 -14.18 -12.52
CA LYS A 350 4.81 -14.22 -11.11
C LYS A 350 4.37 -15.49 -10.40
N VAL A 351 3.27 -16.08 -10.81
CA VAL A 351 2.80 -17.37 -10.27
C VAL A 351 3.88 -18.46 -10.46
N GLY A 352 4.21 -19.11 -9.37
CA GLY A 352 5.25 -20.12 -9.34
C GLY A 352 4.99 -21.33 -10.22
N ILE A 353 6.07 -21.98 -10.64
CA ILE A 353 6.01 -23.28 -11.34
C ILE A 353 6.27 -24.35 -10.30
N ARG A 354 5.33 -25.27 -10.11
CA ARG A 354 5.57 -26.46 -9.30
C ARG A 354 6.04 -27.61 -10.19
N ILE A 355 7.19 -28.17 -9.85
CA ILE A 355 7.69 -29.39 -10.48
C ILE A 355 6.97 -30.57 -9.85
N ARG A 356 6.19 -31.27 -10.65
CA ARG A 356 5.56 -32.53 -10.26
C ARG A 356 6.46 -33.69 -10.66
N CYS A 357 6.98 -34.41 -9.68
CA CYS A 357 7.70 -35.66 -9.93
C CYS A 357 6.73 -36.83 -9.80
N VAL A 358 6.56 -37.62 -10.85
CA VAL A 358 5.77 -38.86 -10.85
C VAL A 358 6.73 -40.02 -10.88
N ARG A 359 6.51 -41.00 -10.02
CA ARG A 359 7.29 -42.22 -9.99
C ARG A 359 6.79 -43.17 -11.08
N HIS A 360 7.68 -43.69 -11.87
CA HIS A 360 7.35 -44.69 -12.85
C HIS A 360 6.67 -45.90 -12.16
N PRO A 361 5.58 -46.48 -12.73
CA PRO A 361 4.89 -47.65 -12.15
C PRO A 361 5.82 -48.87 -11.92
N SER A 362 6.85 -49.00 -12.71
CA SER A 362 7.85 -50.09 -12.64
C SER A 362 8.97 -49.88 -11.59
N GLY A 363 8.96 -48.81 -10.85
CA GLY A 363 9.77 -48.70 -9.62
C GLY A 363 11.20 -48.19 -9.74
N GLY A 364 11.67 -47.74 -10.89
CA GLY A 364 13.09 -47.45 -11.13
C GLY A 364 13.48 -45.97 -11.12
N SER A 365 12.79 -45.11 -11.82
CA SER A 365 13.15 -43.72 -12.02
C SER A 365 12.08 -42.74 -11.55
N ILE A 366 12.49 -41.51 -11.22
CA ILE A 366 11.59 -40.40 -10.99
C ILE A 366 11.62 -39.59 -12.29
N ASP A 367 10.58 -39.67 -13.09
CA ASP A 367 10.48 -38.85 -14.28
C ASP A 367 9.92 -37.48 -13.92
N PRO A 368 10.59 -36.39 -14.33
CA PRO A 368 10.02 -35.07 -14.20
C PRO A 368 8.79 -34.99 -15.12
N VAL A 369 7.63 -34.83 -14.53
CA VAL A 369 6.42 -34.49 -15.29
C VAL A 369 6.52 -33.08 -15.79
N PRO A 370 5.99 -32.73 -16.98
CA PRO A 370 6.00 -31.39 -17.50
C PRO A 370 5.62 -30.37 -16.43
N GLN A 371 6.42 -29.34 -16.28
CA GLN A 371 6.23 -28.28 -15.31
C GLN A 371 4.82 -27.67 -15.50
N ARG A 372 3.98 -27.75 -14.48
CA ARG A 372 2.66 -27.10 -14.49
C ARG A 372 2.72 -25.94 -13.52
N ARG A 373 2.30 -24.77 -13.99
CA ARG A 373 2.08 -23.63 -13.12
C ARG A 373 0.99 -23.94 -12.10
N VAL A 374 1.04 -23.24 -10.97
CA VAL A 374 0.07 -23.40 -9.87
C VAL A 374 -1.34 -23.10 -10.36
N ILE A 375 -1.50 -22.06 -11.20
CA ILE A 375 -2.75 -21.70 -11.89
C ILE A 375 -2.46 -21.49 -13.38
N THR A 376 -3.35 -21.91 -14.24
CA THR A 376 -3.25 -21.62 -15.68
C THR A 376 -3.72 -20.19 -15.97
N TYR A 377 -3.28 -19.64 -17.09
CA TYR A 377 -3.74 -18.31 -17.52
C TYR A 377 -5.26 -18.24 -17.67
N LYS A 378 -5.87 -19.31 -18.20
CA LYS A 378 -7.32 -19.41 -18.36
C LYS A 378 -8.06 -19.47 -17.02
N GLU A 379 -7.52 -20.17 -16.03
CA GLU A 379 -8.09 -20.23 -14.67
C GLU A 379 -7.97 -18.86 -13.99
N LEU A 380 -6.87 -18.15 -14.22
CA LEU A 380 -6.67 -16.81 -13.68
C LEU A 380 -7.66 -15.79 -14.25
N LEU A 381 -7.92 -15.85 -15.57
CA LEU A 381 -8.93 -15.01 -16.22
C LEU A 381 -10.37 -15.38 -15.82
N ALA A 382 -10.61 -16.63 -15.48
CA ALA A 382 -11.91 -17.15 -15.08
C ALA A 382 -12.08 -17.23 -13.56
N LEU A 383 -11.32 -16.43 -12.82
CA LEU A 383 -11.43 -16.38 -11.36
C LEU A 383 -12.86 -15.96 -10.98
N PRO A 384 -13.58 -16.73 -10.13
CA PRO A 384 -14.91 -16.37 -9.67
C PRO A 384 -14.96 -15.00 -9.00
N GLU A 385 -16.10 -14.32 -9.14
CA GLU A 385 -16.26 -12.96 -8.57
C GLU A 385 -16.09 -12.91 -7.04
N ASP A 386 -16.39 -14.01 -6.36
CA ASP A 386 -16.29 -14.12 -4.90
C ASP A 386 -14.94 -14.68 -4.43
N GLU A 387 -13.98 -14.90 -5.33
CA GLU A 387 -12.66 -15.45 -5.03
C GLU A 387 -11.54 -14.41 -5.25
N CYS A 388 -10.44 -14.59 -4.53
CA CYS A 388 -9.20 -13.87 -4.72
C CYS A 388 -8.00 -14.79 -4.69
N TYR A 389 -6.96 -14.41 -5.43
CA TYR A 389 -5.69 -15.10 -5.48
C TYR A 389 -4.66 -14.31 -4.70
N ILE A 390 -4.05 -14.93 -3.68
CA ILE A 390 -3.12 -14.27 -2.77
C ILE A 390 -1.73 -14.84 -3.00
N MET A 391 -0.79 -13.96 -3.33
CA MET A 391 0.64 -14.26 -3.36
C MET A 391 1.27 -13.70 -2.11
N LEU A 392 1.87 -14.55 -1.30
CA LEU A 392 2.55 -14.17 -0.08
C LEU A 392 4.03 -14.56 -0.19
N ARG A 393 4.94 -13.59 -0.01
CA ARG A 393 6.37 -13.82 -0.19
C ARG A 393 6.89 -14.99 0.65
N GLY A 394 7.56 -15.94 0.00
CA GLY A 394 8.14 -17.11 0.66
C GLY A 394 7.15 -18.21 1.02
N HIS A 395 5.89 -18.06 0.68
CA HIS A 395 4.82 -19.03 0.90
C HIS A 395 4.22 -19.54 -0.41
N ASP A 396 3.46 -20.62 -0.30
CA ASP A 396 2.65 -21.11 -1.41
C ASP A 396 1.50 -20.13 -1.67
N ASP A 397 1.22 -19.88 -2.95
CA ASP A 397 0.08 -19.05 -3.36
C ASP A 397 -1.26 -19.66 -2.91
N ILE A 398 -2.22 -18.80 -2.60
CA ILE A 398 -3.47 -19.17 -1.95
C ILE A 398 -4.65 -18.70 -2.80
N LEU A 399 -5.61 -19.58 -3.03
CA LEU A 399 -6.93 -19.22 -3.54
C LEU A 399 -7.91 -19.22 -2.36
N ASP A 400 -8.61 -18.13 -2.14
CA ASP A 400 -9.54 -17.96 -1.03
C ASP A 400 -10.75 -17.10 -1.45
N LYS A 401 -11.75 -17.06 -0.58
CA LYS A 401 -12.91 -16.18 -0.78
C LYS A 401 -12.56 -14.74 -0.48
N LYS A 402 -13.13 -13.82 -1.23
CA LYS A 402 -13.07 -12.38 -0.92
C LYS A 402 -13.65 -12.11 0.46
N TYR A 403 -13.07 -11.17 1.17
CA TYR A 403 -13.61 -10.72 2.45
C TYR A 403 -15.01 -10.11 2.29
N THR A 404 -15.98 -10.59 3.08
CA THR A 404 -17.39 -10.22 2.92
C THR A 404 -18.04 -9.54 4.14
N LYS A 405 -17.38 -9.56 5.30
CA LYS A 405 -17.89 -9.00 6.56
C LYS A 405 -17.81 -7.49 6.62
#